data_20c698972ff6cdb89a68ad199d7bd148
#
_entry.id   20c698972ff6cdb89a68ad199d7bd148
#
_cell.length_a   1.000
_cell.length_b   1.000
_cell.length_c   1.000
_cell.angle_alpha   90.00
_cell.angle_beta   90.00
_cell.angle_gamma   90.00
#
_symmetry.space_group_name_H-M   'P 1'
#
loop_
_entity.id
_entity.type
_entity.pdbx_description
1 polymer ?
#
loop_
_entity_poly.entity_id
_entity_poly.type
_entity_poly.pdbx_seq_one_letter_code
_entity_poly.pdbx_strand_id
1 'polypeptide(L)'
;MTLVVSSLSALDLKLSKKMNDEKFVKLSGSGIIAELKKARIQVVAALPDIVTSDGLLWPISKNSDFRLIRVCKEDEGVSICAALSYTGTRALLLMQQTGLLDSLNSIRAIAMEYQQPVCMMIGLQGKNPAEKIADAENYSVRIVKPILQLMGLKTVIIENEKDISKIAASISYAYEFEQPVCFLLGSPPKADGDEYD
;
A
#
# COMPACT_ATOMS: atom_id res chain seq x y z
N MET A 1 -35.40 -34.95 -9.01
CA MET A 1 -34.81 -33.87 -9.82
C MET A 1 -33.39 -33.62 -9.27
N THR A 2 -32.40 -34.32 -9.83
CA THR A 2 -31.04 -34.41 -9.32
C THR A 2 -30.23 -33.26 -9.92
N LEU A 3 -29.80 -32.32 -9.10
CA LEU A 3 -28.91 -31.23 -9.51
C LEU A 3 -27.52 -31.83 -9.82
N VAL A 4 -27.14 -31.82 -11.09
CA VAL A 4 -25.77 -32.10 -11.53
C VAL A 4 -24.93 -30.86 -11.28
N VAL A 5 -24.21 -30.84 -10.20
CA VAL A 5 -23.14 -29.84 -9.99
C VAL A 5 -21.96 -30.31 -10.83
N SER A 6 -21.75 -29.69 -11.99
CA SER A 6 -20.59 -29.91 -12.84
C SER A 6 -19.35 -29.38 -12.10
N SER A 7 -18.51 -30.27 -11.61
CA SER A 7 -17.18 -29.94 -11.09
C SER A 7 -16.31 -29.43 -12.24
N LEU A 8 -15.97 -28.15 -12.21
CA LEU A 8 -14.93 -27.59 -13.07
C LEU A 8 -13.63 -28.37 -12.87
N SER A 9 -13.00 -28.79 -13.96
CA SER A 9 -11.74 -29.51 -13.89
C SER A 9 -10.62 -28.62 -13.31
N ALA A 10 -9.61 -29.23 -12.69
CA ALA A 10 -8.45 -28.49 -12.18
C ALA A 10 -7.73 -27.68 -13.30
N LEU A 11 -7.92 -28.09 -14.55
CA LEU A 11 -7.41 -27.40 -15.74
C LEU A 11 -8.25 -26.15 -16.05
N ASP A 12 -9.58 -26.24 -15.93
CA ASP A 12 -10.47 -25.09 -16.12
C ASP A 12 -10.28 -24.03 -15.05
N LEU A 13 -10.04 -24.46 -13.81
CA LEU A 13 -9.67 -23.56 -12.70
C LEU A 13 -8.31 -22.89 -12.93
N LYS A 14 -7.31 -23.61 -13.44
CA LYS A 14 -6.00 -23.04 -13.80
C LYS A 14 -6.09 -22.09 -15.01
N LEU A 15 -6.88 -22.43 -16.02
CA LEU A 15 -7.10 -21.59 -17.19
C LEU A 15 -7.89 -20.32 -16.83
N SER A 16 -8.94 -20.43 -16.02
CA SER A 16 -9.70 -19.26 -15.56
C SER A 16 -8.85 -18.34 -14.68
N LYS A 17 -8.00 -18.91 -13.84
CA LYS A 17 -7.04 -18.14 -13.02
C LYS A 17 -5.99 -17.45 -13.90
N LYS A 18 -5.43 -18.14 -14.88
CA LYS A 18 -4.46 -17.56 -15.84
C LYS A 18 -5.09 -16.49 -16.73
N MET A 19 -6.32 -16.68 -17.22
CA MET A 19 -7.07 -15.67 -18.00
C MET A 19 -7.46 -14.45 -17.16
N ASN A 20 -7.70 -14.60 -15.86
CA ASN A 20 -7.92 -13.49 -14.95
C ASN A 20 -6.61 -12.73 -14.67
N ASP A 21 -5.49 -13.44 -14.46
CA ASP A 21 -4.19 -12.81 -14.21
C ASP A 21 -3.68 -11.98 -15.40
N GLU A 22 -4.02 -12.36 -16.63
CA GLU A 22 -3.66 -11.63 -17.86
C GLU A 22 -4.54 -10.38 -18.10
N LYS A 23 -5.70 -10.27 -17.45
CA LYS A 23 -6.69 -9.22 -17.70
C LYS A 23 -6.53 -7.98 -16.82
N PHE A 24 -5.73 -8.07 -15.75
CA PHE A 24 -5.54 -6.97 -14.81
C PHE A 24 -4.12 -6.41 -14.88
N VAL A 25 -4.05 -5.11 -15.16
CA VAL A 25 -2.78 -4.36 -15.10
C VAL A 25 -2.32 -4.35 -13.65
N LYS A 26 -1.24 -5.10 -13.37
CA LYS A 26 -0.54 -5.01 -12.09
C LYS A 26 0.19 -3.67 -12.04
N LEU A 27 0.26 -3.06 -10.87
CA LEU A 27 1.02 -1.83 -10.68
C LEU A 27 2.53 -2.10 -10.83
N SER A 28 3.25 -1.20 -11.46
CA SER A 28 4.71 -1.27 -11.55
C SER A 28 5.34 -1.00 -10.17
N GLY A 29 6.01 -1.99 -9.60
CA GLY A 29 6.76 -1.83 -8.36
C GLY A 29 7.95 -0.88 -8.53
N SER A 30 8.70 -1.02 -9.62
CA SER A 30 9.80 -0.11 -9.96
C SER A 30 9.32 1.33 -10.19
N GLY A 31 8.16 1.51 -10.81
CA GLY A 31 7.54 2.82 -11.00
C GLY A 31 7.17 3.48 -9.66
N ILE A 32 6.60 2.72 -8.73
CA ILE A 32 6.32 3.22 -7.37
C ILE A 32 7.63 3.59 -6.66
N ILE A 33 8.63 2.73 -6.70
CA ILE A 33 9.94 2.98 -6.09
C ILE A 33 10.60 4.24 -6.67
N ALA A 34 10.51 4.46 -7.98
CA ALA A 34 11.00 5.68 -8.62
C ALA A 34 10.31 6.94 -8.08
N GLU A 35 8.99 6.92 -7.87
CA GLU A 35 8.26 8.04 -7.28
C GLU A 35 8.62 8.25 -5.78
N LEU A 36 8.91 7.18 -5.03
CA LEU A 36 9.42 7.31 -3.66
C LEU A 36 10.80 7.99 -3.62
N LYS A 37 11.71 7.62 -4.52
CA LYS A 37 13.02 8.28 -4.69
C LYS A 37 12.86 9.76 -5.05
N LYS A 38 12.00 10.06 -6.01
CA LYS A 38 11.68 11.44 -6.43
C LYS A 38 11.11 12.27 -5.27
N ALA A 39 10.31 11.66 -4.39
CA ALA A 39 9.80 12.28 -3.18
C ALA A 39 10.85 12.38 -2.05
N ARG A 40 12.07 11.89 -2.27
CA ARG A 40 13.17 11.85 -1.29
C ARG A 40 12.84 11.04 -0.05
N ILE A 41 12.09 9.95 -0.18
CA ILE A 41 11.95 8.97 0.89
C ILE A 41 13.31 8.30 1.12
N GLN A 42 13.78 8.32 2.36
CA GLN A 42 15.07 7.76 2.78
C GLN A 42 14.89 6.49 3.64
N VAL A 43 13.77 6.42 4.34
CA VAL A 43 13.48 5.32 5.25
C VAL A 43 12.13 4.70 4.92
N VAL A 44 12.08 3.37 4.92
CA VAL A 44 10.83 2.62 4.83
C VAL A 44 10.68 1.77 6.07
N ALA A 45 9.64 2.02 6.86
CA ALA A 45 9.22 1.15 7.95
C ALA A 45 8.20 0.14 7.41
N ALA A 46 8.36 -1.14 7.71
CA ALA A 46 7.48 -2.16 7.12
C ALA A 46 7.35 -3.43 7.96
N LEU A 47 6.19 -4.08 7.82
CA LEU A 47 6.02 -5.52 8.03
C LEU A 47 5.90 -6.22 6.67
N PRO A 48 6.44 -7.45 6.51
CA PRO A 48 6.13 -8.27 5.35
C PRO A 48 4.64 -8.59 5.26
N ASP A 49 4.03 -8.34 4.12
CA ASP A 49 2.64 -8.68 3.81
C ASP A 49 2.51 -9.32 2.43
N ILE A 50 1.37 -9.98 2.18
CA ILE A 50 1.14 -10.74 0.94
C ILE A 50 0.90 -9.84 -0.29
N VAL A 51 0.62 -8.54 -0.10
CA VAL A 51 0.27 -7.63 -1.20
C VAL A 51 1.47 -6.84 -1.66
N THR A 52 2.24 -6.26 -0.73
CA THR A 52 3.29 -5.30 -1.03
C THR A 52 4.69 -5.89 -1.03
N SER A 53 4.89 -7.07 -0.44
CA SER A 53 6.22 -7.64 -0.26
C SER A 53 6.94 -7.91 -1.58
N ASP A 54 6.26 -8.53 -2.55
CA ASP A 54 6.90 -8.95 -3.80
C ASP A 54 7.32 -7.74 -4.65
N GLY A 55 6.43 -6.80 -4.88
CA GLY A 55 6.68 -5.66 -5.76
C GLY A 55 7.35 -4.45 -5.08
N LEU A 56 7.39 -4.38 -3.76
CA LEU A 56 7.94 -3.21 -3.05
C LEU A 56 8.94 -3.59 -1.95
N LEU A 57 8.54 -4.40 -0.97
CA LEU A 57 9.38 -4.61 0.21
C LEU A 57 10.73 -5.28 -0.12
N TRP A 58 10.70 -6.35 -0.92
CA TRP A 58 11.91 -7.07 -1.28
C TRP A 58 12.83 -6.25 -2.21
N PRO A 59 12.34 -5.53 -3.24
CA PRO A 59 13.16 -4.58 -3.99
C PRO A 59 13.78 -3.49 -3.11
N ILE A 60 12.97 -2.86 -2.26
CA ILE A 60 13.42 -1.82 -1.34
C ILE A 60 14.50 -2.37 -0.39
N SER A 61 14.38 -3.62 0.07
CA SER A 61 15.37 -4.22 0.96
C SER A 61 16.75 -4.43 0.36
N LYS A 62 16.83 -4.49 -0.97
CA LYS A 62 18.08 -4.61 -1.74
C LYS A 62 18.62 -3.28 -2.27
N ASN A 63 17.83 -2.22 -2.18
CA ASN A 63 18.12 -0.91 -2.76
C ASN A 63 18.83 -0.01 -1.74
N SER A 64 20.07 0.38 -2.05
CA SER A 64 20.91 1.21 -1.17
C SER A 64 20.40 2.64 -0.93
N ASP A 65 19.44 3.11 -1.74
CA ASP A 65 18.84 4.44 -1.57
C ASP A 65 17.86 4.49 -0.40
N PHE A 66 17.46 3.32 0.13
CA PHE A 66 16.53 3.22 1.24
C PHE A 66 17.14 2.52 2.44
N ARG A 67 16.86 3.03 3.63
CA ARG A 67 17.05 2.30 4.87
C ARG A 67 15.75 1.61 5.25
N LEU A 68 15.73 0.28 5.27
CA LEU A 68 14.58 -0.50 5.71
C LEU A 68 14.62 -0.69 7.24
N ILE A 69 13.53 -0.35 7.91
CA ILE A 69 13.26 -0.64 9.32
C ILE A 69 12.13 -1.67 9.39
N ARG A 70 12.43 -2.87 9.89
CA ARG A 70 11.42 -3.89 10.15
C ARG A 70 10.81 -3.65 11.52
N VAL A 71 9.49 -3.59 11.58
CA VAL A 71 8.73 -3.42 12.81
C VAL A 71 8.00 -4.71 13.18
N CYS A 72 7.61 -4.85 14.44
CA CYS A 72 6.82 -6.01 14.91
C CYS A 72 5.32 -5.76 14.81
N LYS A 73 4.91 -4.48 14.84
CA LYS A 73 3.53 -4.03 14.64
C LYS A 73 3.50 -2.76 13.81
N GLU A 74 2.42 -2.56 13.07
CA GLU A 74 2.29 -1.41 12.18
C GLU A 74 2.17 -0.06 12.94
N ASP A 75 1.60 -0.06 14.13
CA ASP A 75 1.51 1.12 15.00
C ASP A 75 2.90 1.62 15.47
N GLU A 76 3.88 0.72 15.65
CA GLU A 76 5.29 1.11 15.84
C GLU A 76 5.80 1.91 14.64
N GLY A 77 5.46 1.46 13.43
CA GLY A 77 5.83 2.14 12.18
C GLY A 77 5.29 3.56 12.10
N VAL A 78 4.06 3.80 12.56
CA VAL A 78 3.47 5.15 12.66
C VAL A 78 4.35 6.05 13.53
N SER A 79 4.70 5.57 14.73
CA SER A 79 5.54 6.29 15.69
C SER A 79 6.94 6.58 15.17
N ILE A 80 7.55 5.59 14.51
CA ILE A 80 8.90 5.71 13.92
C ILE A 80 8.88 6.74 12.79
N CYS A 81 7.92 6.67 11.85
CA CYS A 81 7.82 7.61 10.74
C CYS A 81 7.58 9.05 11.23
N ALA A 82 6.74 9.23 12.26
CA ALA A 82 6.53 10.53 12.88
C ALA A 82 7.81 11.07 13.54
N ALA A 83 8.53 10.24 14.32
CA ALA A 83 9.79 10.63 14.95
C ALA A 83 10.86 11.01 13.92
N LEU A 84 10.94 10.31 12.79
CA LEU A 84 11.86 10.62 11.71
C LEU A 84 11.52 11.97 11.06
N SER A 85 10.24 12.32 10.93
CA SER A 85 9.84 13.61 10.37
C SER A 85 10.35 14.79 11.21
N TYR A 86 10.38 14.69 12.54
CA TYR A 86 10.96 15.69 13.42
C TYR A 86 12.46 15.94 13.17
N THR A 87 13.17 14.94 12.66
CA THR A 87 14.60 15.05 12.33
C THR A 87 14.84 15.46 10.88
N GLY A 88 13.79 15.80 10.13
CA GLY A 88 13.87 16.15 8.72
C GLY A 88 14.06 14.95 7.79
N THR A 89 13.93 13.73 8.29
CA THR A 89 14.06 12.50 7.50
C THR A 89 12.69 12.08 6.95
N ARG A 90 12.60 11.96 5.63
CA ARG A 90 11.36 11.51 4.98
C ARG A 90 11.23 10.00 5.03
N ALA A 91 10.11 9.53 5.54
CA ALA A 91 9.84 8.11 5.73
C ALA A 91 8.49 7.69 5.13
N LEU A 92 8.39 6.41 4.77
CA LEU A 92 7.17 5.74 4.34
C LEU A 92 6.90 4.55 5.26
N LEU A 93 5.65 4.38 5.69
CA LEU A 93 5.18 3.16 6.33
C LEU A 93 4.48 2.29 5.28
N LEU A 94 5.00 1.08 5.06
CA LEU A 94 4.46 0.09 4.16
C LEU A 94 3.75 -1.00 4.98
N MET A 95 2.45 -1.20 4.72
CA MET A 95 1.63 -2.15 5.47
C MET A 95 0.42 -2.61 4.66
N GLN A 96 -0.30 -3.60 5.16
CA GLN A 96 -1.59 -3.99 4.60
C GLN A 96 -2.77 -3.36 5.36
N GLN A 97 -3.99 -3.43 4.80
CA GLN A 97 -5.17 -2.78 5.41
C GLN A 97 -5.49 -3.27 6.83
N THR A 98 -5.16 -4.50 7.17
CA THR A 98 -5.38 -5.04 8.52
C THR A 98 -4.49 -4.34 9.54
N GLY A 99 -3.23 -4.07 9.18
CA GLY A 99 -2.32 -3.29 10.02
C GLY A 99 -2.73 -1.82 10.13
N LEU A 100 -3.25 -1.24 9.04
CA LEU A 100 -3.84 0.09 9.10
C LEU A 100 -5.01 0.15 10.11
N LEU A 101 -5.92 -0.82 10.07
CA LEU A 101 -7.06 -0.87 10.98
C LEU A 101 -6.64 -1.07 12.44
N ASP A 102 -5.60 -1.87 12.68
CA ASP A 102 -5.02 -2.04 14.03
C ASP A 102 -4.29 -0.78 14.52
N SER A 103 -3.80 0.05 13.61
CA SER A 103 -3.03 1.27 13.91
C SER A 103 -3.88 2.55 14.01
N LEU A 104 -5.19 2.50 13.89
CA LEU A 104 -6.05 3.70 13.81
C LEU A 104 -5.85 4.65 14.98
N ASN A 105 -5.68 4.13 16.21
CA ASN A 105 -5.45 4.97 17.38
C ASN A 105 -4.10 5.69 17.34
N SER A 106 -3.05 5.02 16.91
CA SER A 106 -1.71 5.63 16.74
C SER A 106 -1.72 6.68 15.63
N ILE A 107 -2.42 6.40 14.51
CA ILE A 107 -2.60 7.37 13.42
C ILE A 107 -3.34 8.61 13.92
N ARG A 108 -4.46 8.42 14.67
CA ARG A 108 -5.20 9.52 15.27
C ARG A 108 -4.32 10.37 16.18
N ALA A 109 -3.67 9.71 17.16
CA ALA A 109 -2.92 10.41 18.20
C ALA A 109 -1.65 11.06 17.65
N ILE A 110 -0.85 10.32 16.86
CA ILE A 110 0.49 10.74 16.47
C ILE A 110 0.47 11.50 15.13
N ALA A 111 -0.19 10.95 14.11
CA ALA A 111 -0.14 11.55 12.80
C ALA A 111 -1.15 12.72 12.66
N MET A 112 -2.37 12.57 13.17
CA MET A 112 -3.41 13.59 13.01
C MET A 112 -3.34 14.69 14.05
N GLU A 113 -3.37 14.36 15.35
CA GLU A 113 -3.41 15.36 16.43
C GLU A 113 -2.10 16.14 16.56
N TYR A 114 -0.95 15.49 16.35
CA TYR A 114 0.36 16.17 16.32
C TYR A 114 0.77 16.66 14.94
N GLN A 115 -0.10 16.54 13.93
CA GLN A 115 0.12 17.05 12.57
C GLN A 115 1.45 16.58 11.96
N GLN A 116 1.72 15.26 12.05
CA GLN A 116 2.96 14.71 11.51
C GLN A 116 2.76 14.19 10.09
N PRO A 117 3.68 14.46 9.16
CA PRO A 117 3.62 13.99 7.77
C PRO A 117 3.96 12.49 7.66
N VAL A 118 3.14 11.64 8.30
CA VAL A 118 3.28 10.20 8.18
C VAL A 118 2.71 9.75 6.84
N CYS A 119 3.59 9.32 5.93
CA CYS A 119 3.20 8.76 4.64
C CYS A 119 2.99 7.24 4.77
N MET A 120 1.81 6.75 4.44
CA MET A 120 1.43 5.34 4.57
C MET A 120 1.03 4.76 3.21
N MET A 121 1.56 3.61 2.85
CA MET A 121 1.20 2.88 1.64
C MET A 121 0.59 1.53 2.00
N ILE A 122 -0.66 1.32 1.58
CA ILE A 122 -1.53 0.27 2.09
C ILE A 122 -1.86 -0.72 0.98
N GLY A 123 -1.39 -1.96 1.13
CA GLY A 123 -1.81 -3.07 0.29
C GLY A 123 -3.21 -3.56 0.70
N LEU A 124 -4.12 -3.66 -0.25
CA LEU A 124 -5.50 -4.11 -0.01
C LEU A 124 -5.64 -5.62 -0.25
N GLN A 125 -5.35 -6.43 0.76
CA GLN A 125 -5.46 -7.88 0.69
C GLN A 125 -6.91 -8.33 0.47
N GLY A 126 -7.10 -9.18 -0.54
CA GLY A 126 -8.41 -9.72 -0.90
C GLY A 126 -9.30 -8.76 -1.70
N LYS A 127 -8.75 -7.63 -2.15
CA LYS A 127 -9.42 -6.80 -3.15
C LYS A 127 -9.35 -7.48 -4.51
N ASN A 128 -10.49 -7.68 -5.15
CA ASN A 128 -10.54 -8.04 -6.55
C ASN A 128 -10.18 -6.81 -7.40
N PRO A 129 -9.15 -6.86 -8.28
CA PRO A 129 -8.77 -5.74 -9.13
C PRO A 129 -9.90 -5.18 -10.01
N ALA A 130 -10.89 -6.04 -10.38
CA ALA A 130 -12.05 -5.63 -11.18
C ALA A 130 -13.09 -4.81 -10.41
N GLU A 131 -13.04 -4.82 -9.08
CA GLU A 131 -14.01 -4.13 -8.22
C GLU A 131 -13.51 -2.76 -7.80
N LYS A 132 -14.43 -1.84 -7.54
CA LYS A 132 -14.09 -0.62 -6.81
C LYS A 132 -13.88 -0.95 -5.33
N ILE A 133 -13.04 -0.20 -4.64
CA ILE A 133 -12.79 -0.39 -3.20
C ILE A 133 -14.11 -0.35 -2.40
N ALA A 134 -15.04 0.51 -2.76
CA ALA A 134 -16.33 0.66 -2.08
C ALA A 134 -17.24 -0.57 -2.23
N ASP A 135 -17.09 -1.31 -3.32
CA ASP A 135 -17.94 -2.46 -3.67
C ASP A 135 -17.25 -3.80 -3.34
N ALA A 136 -16.06 -3.77 -2.73
CA ALA A 136 -15.28 -4.97 -2.45
C ALA A 136 -16.05 -5.95 -1.58
N GLU A 137 -16.04 -7.23 -1.95
CA GLU A 137 -16.63 -8.30 -1.13
C GLU A 137 -15.93 -8.41 0.23
N ASN A 138 -14.61 -8.24 0.24
CA ASN A 138 -13.84 -8.25 1.47
C ASN A 138 -14.22 -7.06 2.35
N TYR A 139 -14.77 -7.36 3.53
CA TYR A 139 -15.27 -6.35 4.46
C TYR A 139 -14.19 -5.36 4.90
N SER A 140 -12.98 -5.85 5.25
CA SER A 140 -11.88 -4.99 5.70
C SER A 140 -11.41 -4.02 4.61
N VAL A 141 -11.43 -4.44 3.33
CA VAL A 141 -11.14 -3.56 2.18
C VAL A 141 -12.20 -2.47 2.02
N ARG A 142 -13.47 -2.86 2.10
CA ARG A 142 -14.62 -1.97 1.87
C ARG A 142 -14.68 -0.84 2.89
N ILE A 143 -14.33 -1.10 4.16
CA ILE A 143 -14.44 -0.11 5.24
C ILE A 143 -13.23 0.84 5.33
N VAL A 144 -12.07 0.51 4.74
CA VAL A 144 -10.85 1.32 4.88
C VAL A 144 -11.06 2.76 4.43
N LYS A 145 -11.53 2.95 3.19
CA LYS A 145 -11.73 4.31 2.66
C LYS A 145 -12.72 5.15 3.47
N PRO A 146 -13.91 4.64 3.84
CA PRO A 146 -14.83 5.35 4.74
C PRO A 146 -14.22 5.76 6.07
N ILE A 147 -13.43 4.88 6.71
CA ILE A 147 -12.76 5.18 7.98
C ILE A 147 -11.75 6.32 7.80
N LEU A 148 -10.90 6.26 6.78
CA LEU A 148 -9.91 7.31 6.50
C LEU A 148 -10.59 8.66 6.21
N GLN A 149 -11.71 8.64 5.49
CA GLN A 149 -12.52 9.84 5.22
C GLN A 149 -13.12 10.42 6.50
N LEU A 150 -13.67 9.57 7.38
CA LEU A 150 -14.19 10.01 8.68
C LEU A 150 -13.11 10.62 9.56
N MET A 151 -11.90 10.10 9.50
CA MET A 151 -10.74 10.66 10.19
C MET A 151 -10.23 11.98 9.57
N GLY A 152 -10.70 12.37 8.38
CA GLY A 152 -10.18 13.52 7.64
C GLY A 152 -8.79 13.30 7.05
N LEU A 153 -8.36 12.03 6.90
CA LEU A 153 -7.03 11.69 6.41
C LEU A 153 -6.99 11.73 4.88
N LYS A 154 -6.03 12.48 4.33
CA LYS A 154 -5.83 12.56 2.88
C LYS A 154 -5.54 11.18 2.30
N THR A 155 -6.39 10.74 1.38
CA THR A 155 -6.30 9.41 0.77
C THR A 155 -6.13 9.53 -0.74
N VAL A 156 -5.13 8.84 -1.27
CA VAL A 156 -4.83 8.73 -2.71
C VAL A 156 -5.00 7.28 -3.13
N ILE A 157 -5.83 7.03 -4.13
CA ILE A 157 -6.05 5.69 -4.65
C ILE A 157 -5.12 5.48 -5.85
N ILE A 158 -4.40 4.36 -5.85
CA ILE A 158 -3.48 3.94 -6.90
C ILE A 158 -4.03 2.64 -7.49
N GLU A 159 -4.77 2.74 -8.59
CA GLU A 159 -5.40 1.58 -9.24
C GLU A 159 -4.74 1.20 -10.57
N ASN A 160 -3.99 2.13 -11.16
CA ASN A 160 -3.35 1.94 -12.47
C ASN A 160 -2.04 2.73 -12.57
N GLU A 161 -1.28 2.48 -13.64
CA GLU A 161 0.04 3.09 -13.88
C GLU A 161 0.00 4.64 -13.88
N LYS A 162 -1.07 5.25 -14.36
CA LYS A 162 -1.20 6.72 -14.40
C LYS A 162 -1.32 7.32 -13.01
N ASP A 163 -1.83 6.55 -12.05
CA ASP A 163 -1.98 7.01 -10.67
C ASP A 163 -0.64 7.06 -9.92
N ILE A 164 0.35 6.27 -10.35
CA ILE A 164 1.68 6.21 -9.73
C ILE A 164 2.32 7.59 -9.68
N SER A 165 2.19 8.39 -10.73
CA SER A 165 2.73 9.77 -10.78
C SER A 165 2.20 10.71 -9.69
N LYS A 166 1.08 10.37 -9.04
CA LYS A 166 0.50 11.15 -7.92
C LYS A 166 1.29 10.98 -6.61
N ILE A 167 2.11 9.92 -6.48
CA ILE A 167 2.76 9.55 -5.22
C ILE A 167 3.74 10.65 -4.77
N ALA A 168 4.70 11.02 -5.60
CA ALA A 168 5.72 12.00 -5.22
C ALA A 168 5.12 13.36 -4.86
N ALA A 169 4.14 13.84 -5.63
CA ALA A 169 3.46 15.11 -5.36
C ALA A 169 2.68 15.06 -4.03
N SER A 170 2.00 13.93 -3.74
CA SER A 170 1.22 13.78 -2.51
C SER A 170 2.11 13.66 -1.27
N ILE A 171 3.28 13.00 -1.37
CA ILE A 171 4.28 12.97 -0.31
C ILE A 171 4.83 14.38 -0.06
N SER A 172 5.19 15.11 -1.12
CA SER A 172 5.69 16.49 -0.98
C SER A 172 4.67 17.39 -0.29
N TYR A 173 3.41 17.27 -0.68
CA TYR A 173 2.31 17.98 -0.02
C TYR A 173 2.20 17.62 1.47
N ALA A 174 2.32 16.33 1.83
CA ALA A 174 2.26 15.89 3.23
C ALA A 174 3.30 16.58 4.10
N TYR A 175 4.54 16.66 3.61
CA TYR A 175 5.64 17.32 4.32
C TYR A 175 5.57 18.86 4.31
N GLU A 176 5.01 19.45 3.25
CA GLU A 176 4.82 20.91 3.16
C GLU A 176 3.74 21.42 4.10
N PHE A 177 2.65 20.66 4.24
CA PHE A 177 1.49 21.03 5.05
C PHE A 177 1.40 20.31 6.40
N GLU A 178 2.44 19.57 6.78
CA GLU A 178 2.52 18.83 8.05
C GLU A 178 1.28 17.93 8.27
N GLN A 179 0.89 17.14 7.26
CA GLN A 179 -0.28 16.31 7.29
C GLN A 179 0.03 14.87 6.85
N PRO A 180 -0.58 13.86 7.47
CA PRO A 180 -0.43 12.49 6.99
C PRO A 180 -1.11 12.28 5.64
N VAL A 181 -0.57 11.31 4.87
CA VAL A 181 -1.17 10.87 3.62
C VAL A 181 -1.20 9.35 3.55
N CYS A 182 -2.29 8.81 3.03
CA CYS A 182 -2.48 7.37 2.84
C CYS A 182 -2.67 7.05 1.35
N PHE A 183 -1.85 6.13 0.82
CA PHE A 183 -1.97 5.57 -0.51
C PHE A 183 -2.64 4.20 -0.43
N LEU A 184 -3.78 4.01 -1.08
CA LEU A 184 -4.46 2.71 -1.17
C LEU A 184 -4.10 2.06 -2.50
N LEU A 185 -3.39 0.93 -2.46
CA LEU A 185 -3.01 0.17 -3.64
C LEU A 185 -4.18 -0.72 -4.06
N GLY A 186 -4.84 -0.37 -5.14
CA GLY A 186 -5.99 -1.09 -5.69
C GLY A 186 -5.65 -2.43 -6.35
N SER A 187 -4.38 -2.63 -6.68
CA SER A 187 -3.83 -3.88 -7.19
C SER A 187 -2.46 -4.15 -6.56
N PRO A 188 -2.06 -5.42 -6.39
CA PRO A 188 -0.73 -5.73 -5.92
C PRO A 188 0.34 -5.21 -6.89
N PRO A 189 1.36 -4.50 -6.39
CA PRO A 189 2.52 -4.16 -7.20
C PRO A 189 3.29 -5.42 -7.56
N LYS A 190 3.81 -5.47 -8.79
CA LYS A 190 4.66 -6.58 -9.24
C LYS A 190 6.12 -6.15 -9.19
N ALA A 191 6.98 -7.13 -8.97
CA ALA A 191 8.38 -7.03 -9.22
C ALA A 191 8.62 -6.84 -10.72
N ASP A 192 9.15 -5.68 -11.10
CA ASP A 192 9.55 -5.35 -12.45
C ASP A 192 10.78 -4.43 -12.36
N GLY A 193 11.75 -4.64 -13.23
CA GLY A 193 13.01 -3.90 -13.26
C GLY A 193 14.24 -4.77 -12.98
N ASP A 194 15.41 -4.23 -13.29
CA ASP A 194 16.71 -4.91 -13.22
C ASP A 194 17.19 -5.18 -11.77
N GLU A 195 16.42 -4.77 -10.78
CA GLU A 195 16.76 -4.93 -9.36
C GLU A 195 16.54 -6.39 -8.83
N TYR A 196 16.06 -7.29 -9.69
CA TYR A 196 15.73 -8.69 -9.35
C TYR A 196 16.69 -9.75 -9.90
N ASP A 197 17.65 -9.38 -10.76
CA ASP A 197 18.65 -10.25 -11.33
C ASP A 197 19.91 -10.42 -10.45
#